data_e77a8bc36a208fa3c382cf3730f02bfd
#
_entry.id   e77a8bc36a208fa3c382cf3730f02bfd
#
_cell.length_a   1.000
_cell.length_b   1.000
_cell.length_c   1.000
_cell.angle_alpha   90.00
_cell.angle_beta   90.00
_cell.angle_gamma   90.00
#
_symmetry.space_group_name_H-M   'P 1'
#
loop_
_entity.id
_entity.type
_entity.pdbx_description
1 polymer ?
#
loop_
_entity_poly.entity_id
_entity_poly.type
_entity_poly.pdbx_seq_one_letter_code
_entity_poly.pdbx_strand_id
1 'polypeptide(L)'
;MLKGKTVVLGVTGSIAAYKIANLARMLVKRHCEVHVLMTQNATNFINPITFETLTKHKCLIDTFDRNFEFSVEHVALAKAADVVMIAPASANVIGKIANGIADDMLTTTVMACPCKKIVSPAMNHNMFHNPIVQDNIEKLKHYGYEIVEPAHGMLANGDMGDGRMPDEELLFEYIVKEIAFEKDMTGKKVLVTAGATVEAIDPVRFITNHSSGKMGFALAKNAMLRGADVTLVMGKCDSEPPVFVNTVKVQSAKDMYDAVIERADSMDIIVKAAAVADYRPKNVSSEKVKKQDGNMSIELERTDDILKTLGERKNGQFICGFSMETENMLENSRKKLEKKNCDMIVANNLKQDGAGFGGNTNIVTIITKDDEVQLEKMTKDEVAEKIFDFILSR
;
A
#
# COMPACT_ATOMS: atom_id res chain seq x y z
N MET A 1 -11.16 -6.40 6.21
CA MET A 1 -9.69 -6.47 6.11
C MET A 1 -9.01 -6.80 7.45
N LEU A 2 -9.11 -5.96 8.51
CA LEU A 2 -8.37 -6.19 9.78
C LEU A 2 -9.21 -6.71 10.96
N LYS A 3 -10.50 -6.91 10.78
CA LYS A 3 -11.42 -7.37 11.84
C LYS A 3 -10.98 -8.74 12.39
N GLY A 4 -10.83 -8.83 13.72
CA GLY A 4 -10.43 -10.05 14.41
C GLY A 4 -8.92 -10.35 14.38
N LYS A 5 -8.10 -9.49 13.77
CA LYS A 5 -6.65 -9.59 13.82
C LYS A 5 -6.11 -9.07 15.14
N THR A 6 -5.16 -9.79 15.72
CA THR A 6 -4.50 -9.45 16.98
C THR A 6 -3.15 -8.78 16.73
N VAL A 7 -3.01 -7.54 17.18
CA VAL A 7 -1.79 -6.75 17.06
C VAL A 7 -1.19 -6.51 18.44
N VAL A 8 0.07 -6.85 18.61
CA VAL A 8 0.84 -6.57 19.83
C VAL A 8 1.75 -5.37 19.57
N LEU A 9 1.58 -4.31 20.35
CA LEU A 9 2.41 -3.11 20.31
C LEU A 9 3.39 -3.12 21.49
N GLY A 10 4.69 -3.17 21.21
CA GLY A 10 5.76 -3.05 22.19
C GLY A 10 6.24 -1.60 22.29
N VAL A 11 6.02 -0.95 23.40
CA VAL A 11 6.39 0.46 23.63
C VAL A 11 7.60 0.54 24.56
N THR A 12 8.67 1.21 24.10
CA THR A 12 9.91 1.30 24.86
C THR A 12 10.24 2.75 25.27
N GLY A 13 11.29 2.92 26.08
CA GLY A 13 11.67 4.20 26.68
C GLY A 13 12.21 5.21 25.67
N SER A 14 11.33 5.90 24.98
CA SER A 14 11.62 7.00 24.05
C SER A 14 10.51 8.04 24.11
N ILE A 15 10.85 9.31 23.91
CA ILE A 15 9.86 10.39 23.82
C ILE A 15 8.79 10.12 22.76
N ALA A 16 9.12 9.38 21.69
CA ALA A 16 8.18 9.05 20.64
C ALA A 16 7.04 8.08 21.07
N ALA A 17 7.06 7.57 22.30
CA ALA A 17 6.03 6.69 22.85
C ALA A 17 4.62 7.30 22.79
N TYR A 18 4.47 8.63 22.90
CA TYR A 18 3.16 9.30 22.80
C TYR A 18 2.46 9.07 21.45
N LYS A 19 3.20 8.92 20.36
CA LYS A 19 2.65 8.68 19.02
C LYS A 19 1.93 7.33 18.94
N ILE A 20 2.34 6.34 19.74
CA ILE A 20 1.77 5.00 19.67
C ILE A 20 0.32 4.95 20.18
N ALA A 21 -0.09 5.94 20.99
CA ALA A 21 -1.49 6.09 21.33
C ALA A 21 -2.40 6.32 20.09
N ASN A 22 -1.93 7.12 19.12
CA ASN A 22 -2.65 7.31 17.86
C ASN A 22 -2.65 6.02 17.02
N LEU A 23 -1.52 5.33 16.90
CA LEU A 23 -1.44 4.05 16.20
C LEU A 23 -2.41 3.02 16.80
N ALA A 24 -2.43 2.86 18.12
CA ALA A 24 -3.36 1.98 18.81
C ALA A 24 -4.83 2.35 18.49
N ARG A 25 -5.16 3.64 18.52
CA ARG A 25 -6.49 4.12 18.15
C ARG A 25 -6.84 3.84 16.69
N MET A 26 -5.89 3.98 15.75
CA MET A 26 -6.10 3.65 14.34
C MET A 26 -6.43 2.17 14.15
N LEU A 27 -5.72 1.28 14.83
CA LEU A 27 -5.93 -0.17 14.78
C LEU A 27 -7.29 -0.57 15.39
N VAL A 28 -7.63 -0.04 16.57
CA VAL A 28 -8.93 -0.29 17.22
C VAL A 28 -10.09 0.18 16.34
N LYS A 29 -9.98 1.33 15.66
CA LYS A 29 -10.99 1.81 14.69
C LYS A 29 -11.16 0.87 13.48
N ARG A 30 -10.18 0.03 13.19
CA ARG A 30 -10.23 -1.00 12.15
C ARG A 30 -10.62 -2.38 12.68
N HIS A 31 -11.10 -2.43 13.95
CA HIS A 31 -11.58 -3.63 14.64
C HIS A 31 -10.49 -4.69 14.88
N CYS A 32 -9.23 -4.26 15.06
CA CYS A 32 -8.17 -5.11 15.56
C CYS A 32 -8.33 -5.31 17.09
N GLU A 33 -7.93 -6.48 17.57
CA GLU A 33 -7.60 -6.72 18.97
C GLU A 33 -6.19 -6.19 19.22
N VAL A 34 -6.07 -5.14 20.05
CA VAL A 34 -4.78 -4.45 20.27
C VAL A 34 -4.32 -4.64 21.70
N HIS A 35 -3.17 -5.27 21.89
CA HIS A 35 -2.51 -5.43 23.18
C HIS A 35 -1.25 -4.60 23.22
N VAL A 36 -0.99 -3.95 24.36
CA VAL A 36 0.19 -3.10 24.55
C VAL A 36 1.07 -3.65 25.65
N LEU A 37 2.34 -3.84 25.29
CA LEU A 37 3.42 -4.19 26.22
C LEU A 37 4.31 -2.96 26.39
N MET A 38 4.62 -2.59 27.63
CA MET A 38 5.51 -1.47 27.90
C MET A 38 6.73 -1.94 28.67
N THR A 39 7.89 -1.41 28.32
CA THR A 39 9.03 -1.50 29.24
C THR A 39 8.83 -0.57 30.43
N GLN A 40 9.46 -0.86 31.57
CA GLN A 40 9.42 0.03 32.72
C GLN A 40 9.87 1.45 32.38
N ASN A 41 10.86 1.60 31.52
CA ASN A 41 11.33 2.92 31.07
C ASN A 41 10.29 3.67 30.22
N ALA A 42 9.40 2.98 29.50
CA ALA A 42 8.36 3.61 28.70
C ALA A 42 7.33 4.35 29.57
N THR A 43 7.10 3.88 30.81
CA THR A 43 6.14 4.50 31.74
C THR A 43 6.53 5.90 32.18
N ASN A 44 7.81 6.29 32.02
CA ASN A 44 8.28 7.65 32.25
C ASN A 44 7.85 8.64 31.15
N PHE A 45 7.44 8.16 29.96
CA PHE A 45 7.06 9.00 28.83
C PHE A 45 5.55 9.02 28.58
N ILE A 46 4.86 7.92 28.88
CA ILE A 46 3.41 7.79 28.72
C ILE A 46 2.85 6.85 29.79
N ASN A 47 1.71 7.23 30.35
CA ASN A 47 1.07 6.42 31.38
C ASN A 47 0.33 5.22 30.75
N PRO A 48 0.45 3.99 31.30
CA PRO A 48 -0.25 2.77 30.84
C PRO A 48 -1.76 2.95 30.69
N ILE A 49 -2.41 3.71 31.57
CA ILE A 49 -3.86 3.99 31.50
C ILE A 49 -4.30 4.59 30.17
N THR A 50 -3.39 5.28 29.45
CA THR A 50 -3.68 5.83 28.11
C THR A 50 -4.01 4.70 27.14
N PHE A 51 -3.20 3.65 27.13
CA PHE A 51 -3.40 2.50 26.26
C PHE A 51 -4.59 1.64 26.71
N GLU A 52 -4.74 1.41 28.01
CA GLU A 52 -5.87 0.65 28.58
C GLU A 52 -7.22 1.30 28.23
N THR A 53 -7.28 2.64 28.28
CA THR A 53 -8.48 3.40 27.90
C THR A 53 -8.80 3.23 26.41
N LEU A 54 -7.79 3.19 25.53
CA LEU A 54 -7.97 3.10 24.09
C LEU A 54 -8.28 1.68 23.62
N THR A 55 -7.56 0.69 24.15
CA THR A 55 -7.63 -0.71 23.68
C THR A 55 -8.66 -1.55 24.44
N LYS A 56 -9.06 -1.14 25.64
CA LYS A 56 -9.89 -1.90 26.59
C LYS A 56 -9.21 -3.16 27.14
N HIS A 57 -7.89 -3.27 26.94
CA HIS A 57 -7.06 -4.33 27.50
C HIS A 57 -6.07 -3.75 28.49
N LYS A 58 -5.70 -4.55 29.50
CA LYS A 58 -4.64 -4.20 30.42
C LYS A 58 -3.32 -4.00 29.69
N CYS A 59 -2.60 -2.93 30.03
CA CYS A 59 -1.25 -2.71 29.54
C CYS A 59 -0.26 -3.54 30.36
N LEU A 60 0.48 -4.43 29.71
CA LEU A 60 1.36 -5.37 30.41
C LEU A 60 2.77 -4.80 30.52
N ILE A 61 3.30 -4.76 31.75
CA ILE A 61 4.61 -4.19 32.08
C ILE A 61 5.47 -5.20 32.81
N ASP A 62 4.90 -5.84 33.84
CA ASP A 62 5.60 -6.78 34.71
C ASP A 62 5.27 -8.23 34.32
N THR A 63 6.29 -9.05 34.15
CA THR A 63 6.16 -10.48 33.86
C THR A 63 5.56 -11.27 35.01
N PHE A 64 5.71 -10.78 36.25
CA PHE A 64 5.30 -11.47 37.45
C PHE A 64 4.21 -10.73 38.25
N ASP A 65 3.36 -9.96 37.56
CA ASP A 65 2.19 -9.35 38.19
C ASP A 65 1.27 -10.42 38.79
N ARG A 66 1.06 -10.35 40.11
CA ARG A 66 0.28 -11.36 40.86
C ARG A 66 -1.24 -11.16 40.82
N ASN A 67 -1.70 -10.10 40.15
CA ASN A 67 -3.12 -9.74 40.02
C ASN A 67 -3.73 -10.22 38.71
N PHE A 68 -3.32 -11.39 38.19
CA PHE A 68 -3.84 -11.94 36.95
C PHE A 68 -4.50 -13.32 37.15
N GLU A 69 -5.41 -13.67 36.25
CA GLU A 69 -5.99 -15.02 36.15
C GLU A 69 -4.92 -16.04 35.70
N PHE A 70 -5.05 -17.28 36.11
CA PHE A 70 -4.09 -18.38 35.89
C PHE A 70 -3.83 -18.71 34.41
N SER A 71 -3.28 -17.79 33.64
CA SER A 71 -2.70 -18.06 32.34
C SER A 71 -1.31 -17.43 32.24
N VAL A 72 -0.40 -18.08 31.56
CA VAL A 72 0.92 -17.51 31.28
C VAL A 72 0.70 -16.45 30.18
N GLU A 73 0.38 -15.22 30.58
CA GLU A 73 -0.10 -14.14 29.69
C GLU A 73 0.79 -13.94 28.46
N HIS A 74 2.12 -13.94 28.61
CA HIS A 74 3.04 -13.80 27.49
C HIS A 74 2.95 -14.96 26.49
N VAL A 75 2.66 -16.19 26.95
CA VAL A 75 2.49 -17.34 26.04
C VAL A 75 1.14 -17.29 25.32
N ALA A 76 0.08 -16.93 26.04
CA ALA A 76 -1.25 -16.79 25.45
C ALA A 76 -1.27 -15.70 24.39
N LEU A 77 -0.68 -14.54 24.69
CA LEU A 77 -0.57 -13.42 23.78
C LEU A 77 0.34 -13.74 22.58
N ALA A 78 1.47 -14.43 22.80
CA ALA A 78 2.36 -14.86 21.73
C ALA A 78 1.67 -15.78 20.71
N LYS A 79 0.78 -16.67 21.18
CA LYS A 79 -0.01 -17.57 20.30
C LYS A 79 -1.12 -16.85 19.56
N ALA A 80 -1.73 -15.82 20.16
CA ALA A 80 -2.83 -15.07 19.56
C ALA A 80 -2.36 -14.01 18.55
N ALA A 81 -1.13 -13.51 18.67
CA ALA A 81 -0.62 -12.41 17.87
C ALA A 81 -0.49 -12.76 16.37
N ASP A 82 -1.11 -11.98 15.51
CA ASP A 82 -0.88 -12.01 14.05
C ASP A 82 0.39 -11.22 13.69
N VAL A 83 0.73 -10.17 14.44
CA VAL A 83 1.93 -9.35 14.27
C VAL A 83 2.35 -8.69 15.58
N VAL A 84 3.65 -8.52 15.75
CA VAL A 84 4.24 -7.71 16.82
C VAL A 84 4.92 -6.50 16.20
N MET A 85 4.59 -5.29 16.68
CA MET A 85 5.33 -4.07 16.32
C MET A 85 5.97 -3.48 17.57
N ILE A 86 7.29 -3.29 17.54
CA ILE A 86 8.05 -2.63 18.59
C ILE A 86 8.31 -1.20 18.14
N ALA A 87 7.54 -0.28 18.68
CA ALA A 87 7.58 1.14 18.32
C ALA A 87 7.19 2.01 19.54
N PRO A 88 8.00 3.01 19.90
CA PRO A 88 9.37 3.19 19.47
C PRO A 88 10.28 2.07 20.00
N ALA A 89 11.28 1.66 19.21
CA ALA A 89 12.29 0.69 19.65
C ALA A 89 13.58 1.41 20.05
N SER A 90 13.88 1.40 21.35
CA SER A 90 15.14 1.97 21.87
C SER A 90 16.32 1.07 21.57
N ALA A 91 17.54 1.63 21.52
CA ALA A 91 18.78 0.85 21.36
C ALA A 91 18.92 -0.28 22.38
N ASN A 92 18.47 -0.05 23.64
CA ASN A 92 18.47 -1.08 24.68
C ASN A 92 17.62 -2.29 24.29
N VAL A 93 16.38 -2.08 23.84
CA VAL A 93 15.47 -3.18 23.49
C VAL A 93 15.92 -3.87 22.20
N ILE A 94 16.40 -3.12 21.21
CA ILE A 94 17.02 -3.69 20.00
C ILE A 94 18.18 -4.60 20.37
N GLY A 95 19.09 -4.14 21.25
CA GLY A 95 20.23 -4.93 21.74
C GLY A 95 19.80 -6.19 22.48
N LYS A 96 18.80 -6.09 23.37
CA LYS A 96 18.24 -7.24 24.09
C LYS A 96 17.71 -8.30 23.14
N ILE A 97 16.79 -7.92 22.25
CA ILE A 97 16.15 -8.87 21.31
C ILE A 97 17.19 -9.50 20.38
N ALA A 98 18.12 -8.69 19.84
CA ALA A 98 19.18 -9.19 18.95
C ALA A 98 20.10 -10.21 19.61
N ASN A 99 20.22 -10.17 20.94
CA ASN A 99 21.07 -11.08 21.70
C ASN A 99 20.29 -12.12 22.53
N GLY A 100 18.98 -12.26 22.31
CA GLY A 100 18.15 -13.26 22.98
C GLY A 100 17.90 -13.01 24.47
N ILE A 101 18.00 -11.75 24.92
CA ILE A 101 17.75 -11.37 26.32
C ILE A 101 16.25 -11.13 26.49
N ALA A 102 15.63 -11.91 27.37
CA ALA A 102 14.19 -11.88 27.67
C ALA A 102 13.99 -11.69 29.19
N ASP A 103 14.32 -10.49 29.70
CA ASP A 103 14.35 -10.15 31.11
C ASP A 103 13.18 -9.23 31.55
N ASP A 104 12.27 -8.92 30.64
CA ASP A 104 11.06 -8.17 30.92
C ASP A 104 9.86 -8.73 30.10
N MET A 105 8.64 -8.27 30.39
CA MET A 105 7.40 -8.75 29.77
C MET A 105 7.41 -8.58 28.25
N LEU A 106 7.93 -7.46 27.74
CA LEU A 106 7.99 -7.17 26.31
C LEU A 106 8.95 -8.14 25.60
N THR A 107 10.19 -8.21 26.06
CA THR A 107 11.23 -9.05 25.41
C THR A 107 10.89 -10.54 25.51
N THR A 108 10.31 -10.99 26.64
CA THR A 108 9.84 -12.38 26.82
C THR A 108 8.71 -12.70 25.81
N THR A 109 7.73 -11.83 25.67
CA THR A 109 6.63 -12.05 24.71
C THR A 109 7.13 -12.05 23.28
N VAL A 110 7.98 -11.08 22.89
CA VAL A 110 8.57 -10.99 21.54
C VAL A 110 9.33 -12.26 21.18
N MET A 111 10.10 -12.82 22.11
CA MET A 111 10.85 -14.06 21.91
C MET A 111 9.92 -15.29 21.75
N ALA A 112 8.77 -15.29 22.41
CA ALA A 112 7.79 -16.36 22.33
C ALA A 112 6.88 -16.30 21.08
N CYS A 113 6.74 -15.12 20.44
CA CYS A 113 5.87 -14.93 19.29
C CYS A 113 6.41 -15.62 18.03
N PRO A 114 5.66 -16.51 17.34
CA PRO A 114 6.04 -17.07 16.05
C PRO A 114 5.76 -16.13 14.88
N CYS A 115 4.85 -15.15 15.05
CA CYS A 115 4.42 -14.22 14.01
C CYS A 115 5.52 -13.24 13.58
N LYS A 116 5.27 -12.47 12.51
CA LYS A 116 6.14 -11.41 12.02
C LYS A 116 6.37 -10.34 13.07
N LYS A 117 7.59 -9.87 13.15
CA LYS A 117 8.00 -8.80 14.05
C LYS A 117 8.50 -7.61 13.26
N ILE A 118 7.97 -6.43 13.58
CA ILE A 118 8.31 -5.15 12.96
C ILE A 118 8.94 -4.27 14.03
N VAL A 119 10.07 -3.67 13.72
CA VAL A 119 10.84 -2.85 14.68
C VAL A 119 11.01 -1.45 14.08
N SER A 120 10.56 -0.44 14.82
CA SER A 120 10.75 0.97 14.44
C SER A 120 11.73 1.64 15.40
N PRO A 121 13.03 1.74 15.02
CA PRO A 121 14.04 2.38 15.86
C PRO A 121 13.69 3.84 16.14
N ALA A 122 13.94 4.29 17.37
CA ALA A 122 13.77 5.69 17.77
C ALA A 122 14.77 6.06 18.86
N MET A 123 15.78 6.83 18.47
CA MET A 123 16.87 7.21 19.36
C MET A 123 17.62 8.43 18.84
N ASN A 124 18.58 8.94 19.62
CA ASN A 124 19.49 9.98 19.16
C ASN A 124 20.27 9.55 17.90
N HIS A 125 20.62 10.48 17.02
CA HIS A 125 21.35 10.26 15.78
C HIS A 125 22.66 9.45 15.96
N ASN A 126 23.49 9.85 16.92
CA ASN A 126 24.75 9.17 17.19
C ASN A 126 24.55 7.75 17.73
N MET A 127 23.48 7.53 18.52
CA MET A 127 23.10 6.19 18.96
C MET A 127 22.66 5.32 17.79
N PHE A 128 21.86 5.86 16.88
CA PHE A 128 21.41 5.14 15.69
C PHE A 128 22.58 4.72 14.79
N HIS A 129 23.53 5.62 14.54
CA HIS A 129 24.72 5.33 13.74
C HIS A 129 25.87 4.64 14.50
N ASN A 130 25.66 4.31 15.78
CA ASN A 130 26.65 3.55 16.53
C ASN A 130 26.80 2.14 15.89
N PRO A 131 28.05 1.71 15.54
CA PRO A 131 28.27 0.42 14.88
C PRO A 131 27.61 -0.77 15.58
N ILE A 132 27.65 -0.81 16.92
CA ILE A 132 27.02 -1.90 17.71
C ILE A 132 25.49 -1.89 17.51
N VAL A 133 24.86 -0.73 17.42
CA VAL A 133 23.41 -0.63 17.17
C VAL A 133 23.09 -1.06 15.75
N GLN A 134 23.89 -0.66 14.77
CA GLN A 134 23.70 -1.08 13.38
C GLN A 134 23.91 -2.60 13.22
N ASP A 135 24.93 -3.18 13.86
CA ASP A 135 25.13 -4.63 13.88
C ASP A 135 23.92 -5.37 14.47
N ASN A 136 23.35 -4.87 15.57
CA ASN A 136 22.15 -5.44 16.15
C ASN A 136 20.93 -5.33 15.23
N ILE A 137 20.77 -4.22 14.51
CA ILE A 137 19.70 -4.03 13.52
C ILE A 137 19.86 -5.03 12.36
N GLU A 138 21.06 -5.15 11.79
CA GLU A 138 21.35 -6.11 10.72
C GLU A 138 21.14 -7.57 11.19
N LYS A 139 21.51 -7.86 12.44
CA LYS A 139 21.24 -9.16 13.06
C LYS A 139 19.74 -9.44 13.13
N LEU A 140 18.92 -8.46 13.51
CA LEU A 140 17.46 -8.60 13.52
C LEU A 140 16.91 -8.82 12.11
N LYS A 141 17.38 -8.08 11.10
CA LYS A 141 17.02 -8.30 9.69
C LYS A 141 17.34 -9.73 9.23
N HIS A 142 18.54 -10.23 9.57
CA HIS A 142 18.96 -11.60 9.27
C HIS A 142 18.00 -12.65 9.85
N TYR A 143 17.47 -12.42 11.06
CA TYR A 143 16.49 -13.31 11.70
C TYR A 143 15.04 -13.02 11.29
N GLY A 144 14.80 -12.25 10.20
CA GLY A 144 13.49 -12.05 9.61
C GLY A 144 12.63 -10.96 10.24
N TYR A 145 13.19 -10.13 11.14
CA TYR A 145 12.51 -8.93 11.61
C TYR A 145 12.45 -7.88 10.50
N GLU A 146 11.34 -7.21 10.36
CA GLU A 146 11.21 -6.06 9.45
C GLU A 146 11.57 -4.78 10.18
N ILE A 147 12.53 -4.05 9.65
CA ILE A 147 12.99 -2.79 10.23
C ILE A 147 12.35 -1.63 9.49
N VAL A 148 11.62 -0.79 10.21
CA VAL A 148 11.11 0.47 9.68
C VAL A 148 12.23 1.49 9.78
N GLU A 149 12.75 1.94 8.63
CA GLU A 149 13.84 2.90 8.62
C GLU A 149 13.40 4.22 9.30
N PRO A 150 14.22 4.77 10.20
CA PRO A 150 13.92 6.03 10.84
C PRO A 150 13.81 7.17 9.83
N ALA A 151 12.94 8.14 10.12
CA ALA A 151 12.85 9.36 9.33
C ALA A 151 14.02 10.30 9.63
N HIS A 152 14.49 11.00 8.60
CA HIS A 152 15.39 12.13 8.75
C HIS A 152 14.60 13.38 9.18
N GLY A 153 15.11 14.15 10.14
CA GLY A 153 14.44 15.37 10.56
C GLY A 153 14.93 15.90 11.90
N MET A 154 14.21 16.90 12.42
CA MET A 154 14.49 17.47 13.73
C MET A 154 14.18 16.46 14.83
N LEU A 155 15.17 16.19 15.67
CA LEU A 155 15.10 15.33 16.85
C LEU A 155 14.66 16.14 18.07
N ALA A 156 14.28 15.42 19.14
CA ALA A 156 13.80 16.06 20.38
C ALA A 156 14.81 16.95 21.09
N ASN A 157 16.11 16.74 20.84
CA ASN A 157 17.20 17.58 21.33
C ASN A 157 17.52 18.81 20.45
N GLY A 158 16.75 19.01 19.35
CA GLY A 158 16.95 20.13 18.41
C GLY A 158 17.93 19.84 17.27
N ASP A 159 18.62 18.71 17.27
CA ASP A 159 19.53 18.32 16.17
C ASP A 159 18.73 17.84 14.93
N MET A 160 19.31 18.03 13.76
CA MET A 160 18.85 17.42 12.52
C MET A 160 19.60 16.10 12.28
N GLY A 161 18.86 15.03 12.01
CA GLY A 161 19.49 13.74 11.75
C GLY A 161 18.52 12.59 11.64
N ASP A 162 19.07 11.39 11.48
CA ASP A 162 18.34 10.13 11.49
C ASP A 162 18.09 9.65 12.93
N GLY A 163 17.07 8.84 13.13
CA GLY A 163 16.69 8.28 14.44
C GLY A 163 15.32 8.73 14.94
N ARG A 164 14.64 9.58 14.18
CA ARG A 164 13.24 9.94 14.42
C ARG A 164 12.32 8.78 14.02
N MET A 165 11.44 8.35 14.90
CA MET A 165 10.39 7.39 14.54
C MET A 165 9.50 7.99 13.45
N PRO A 166 9.20 7.27 12.37
CA PRO A 166 8.26 7.69 11.34
C PRO A 166 6.89 8.04 11.89
N ASP A 167 6.06 8.63 11.05
CA ASP A 167 4.70 8.97 11.44
C ASP A 167 3.84 7.70 11.55
N GLU A 168 2.84 7.75 12.42
CA GLU A 168 2.01 6.60 12.78
C GLU A 168 1.22 6.02 11.61
N GLU A 169 0.95 6.79 10.58
CA GLU A 169 0.33 6.34 9.34
C GLU A 169 1.23 5.34 8.60
N LEU A 170 2.53 5.60 8.54
CA LEU A 170 3.47 4.65 7.92
C LEU A 170 3.61 3.38 8.75
N LEU A 171 3.67 3.49 10.08
CA LEU A 171 3.70 2.32 10.97
C LEU A 171 2.43 1.47 10.81
N PHE A 172 1.28 2.12 10.67
CA PHE A 172 0.01 1.45 10.39
C PHE A 172 0.06 0.68 9.06
N GLU A 173 0.59 1.28 7.98
CA GLU A 173 0.71 0.60 6.68
C GLU A 173 1.66 -0.61 6.74
N TYR A 174 2.73 -0.60 7.56
CA TYR A 174 3.57 -1.78 7.82
C TYR A 174 2.78 -2.93 8.47
N ILE A 175 1.94 -2.62 9.46
CA ILE A 175 1.06 -3.61 10.09
C ILE A 175 0.04 -4.15 9.08
N VAL A 176 -0.63 -3.26 8.34
CA VAL A 176 -1.61 -3.63 7.30
C VAL A 176 -0.97 -4.52 6.25
N LYS A 177 0.23 -4.16 5.76
CA LYS A 177 0.99 -4.96 4.80
C LYS A 177 1.15 -6.40 5.28
N GLU A 178 1.40 -6.60 6.57
CA GLU A 178 1.66 -7.95 7.10
C GLU A 178 0.39 -8.79 7.26
N ILE A 179 -0.69 -8.21 7.82
CA ILE A 179 -1.82 -9.01 8.31
C ILE A 179 -3.13 -8.86 7.54
N ALA A 180 -3.21 -7.96 6.55
CA ALA A 180 -4.48 -7.66 5.89
C ALA A 180 -5.01 -8.82 5.01
N PHE A 181 -4.11 -9.54 4.36
CA PHE A 181 -4.42 -10.65 3.45
C PHE A 181 -3.45 -11.81 3.61
N GLU A 182 -3.87 -12.99 3.20
CA GLU A 182 -2.96 -14.10 2.93
C GLU A 182 -2.01 -13.72 1.79
N LYS A 183 -0.77 -14.24 1.83
CA LYS A 183 0.27 -13.92 0.85
C LYS A 183 0.20 -14.87 -0.37
N ASP A 184 -0.98 -14.99 -0.96
CA ASP A 184 -1.30 -15.91 -2.07
C ASP A 184 -0.76 -15.44 -3.44
N MET A 185 -0.21 -14.22 -3.50
CA MET A 185 0.49 -13.71 -4.69
C MET A 185 2.01 -13.63 -4.52
N THR A 186 2.57 -14.29 -3.50
CA THR A 186 4.03 -14.32 -3.30
C THR A 186 4.74 -14.87 -4.54
N GLY A 187 5.79 -14.15 -4.99
CA GLY A 187 6.56 -14.48 -6.18
C GLY A 187 5.91 -14.06 -7.52
N LYS A 188 4.68 -13.53 -7.50
CA LYS A 188 4.05 -12.97 -8.70
C LYS A 188 4.50 -11.53 -8.94
N LYS A 189 4.78 -11.19 -10.19
CA LYS A 189 5.08 -9.83 -10.67
C LYS A 189 3.84 -9.23 -11.30
N VAL A 190 3.38 -8.11 -10.76
CA VAL A 190 2.14 -7.45 -11.19
C VAL A 190 2.44 -6.04 -11.67
N LEU A 191 2.04 -5.71 -12.88
CA LEU A 191 2.08 -4.35 -13.40
C LEU A 191 0.67 -3.75 -13.39
N VAL A 192 0.52 -2.59 -12.78
CA VAL A 192 -0.75 -1.83 -12.77
C VAL A 192 -0.51 -0.46 -13.39
N THR A 193 -1.43 0.01 -14.24
CA THR A 193 -1.41 1.40 -14.71
C THR A 193 -2.48 2.22 -14.00
N ALA A 194 -2.19 3.47 -13.64
CA ALA A 194 -3.10 4.35 -12.92
C ALA A 194 -3.08 5.79 -13.43
N GLY A 195 -4.13 6.56 -13.12
CA GLY A 195 -4.23 7.97 -13.43
C GLY A 195 -4.60 8.27 -14.86
N ALA A 196 -4.46 9.53 -15.25
CA ALA A 196 -4.66 9.99 -16.62
C ALA A 196 -3.32 10.34 -17.26
N THR A 197 -3.22 10.14 -18.59
CA THR A 197 -2.14 10.76 -19.33
C THR A 197 -2.45 12.21 -19.64
N VAL A 198 -1.41 13.00 -19.88
CA VAL A 198 -1.48 14.44 -20.12
C VAL A 198 -0.78 14.71 -21.45
N GLU A 199 -1.55 15.18 -22.43
CA GLU A 199 -1.04 15.44 -23.77
C GLU A 199 -0.87 16.96 -23.96
N ALA A 200 0.38 17.40 -23.99
CA ALA A 200 0.71 18.83 -24.05
C ALA A 200 0.23 19.46 -25.36
N ILE A 201 -0.37 20.66 -25.27
CA ILE A 201 -0.63 21.56 -26.39
C ILE A 201 0.51 22.56 -26.50
N ASP A 202 0.91 23.08 -25.36
CA ASP A 202 2.06 24.01 -25.16
C ASP A 202 2.59 23.82 -23.73
N PRO A 203 3.61 24.57 -23.28
CA PRO A 203 4.16 24.45 -21.92
C PRO A 203 3.15 24.71 -20.80
N VAL A 204 1.96 25.26 -21.08
CA VAL A 204 0.97 25.69 -20.08
C VAL A 204 -0.31 24.87 -20.17
N ARG A 205 -0.73 24.44 -21.35
CA ARG A 205 -2.02 23.80 -21.62
C ARG A 205 -1.86 22.39 -22.12
N PHE A 206 -2.80 21.54 -21.75
CA PHE A 206 -2.80 20.13 -22.09
C PHE A 206 -4.24 19.58 -22.23
N ILE A 207 -4.36 18.45 -22.90
CA ILE A 207 -5.56 17.61 -22.95
C ILE A 207 -5.34 16.45 -21.96
N THR A 208 -6.35 16.07 -21.19
CA THR A 208 -6.31 14.95 -20.27
C THR A 208 -7.70 14.36 -20.05
N ASN A 209 -7.77 13.16 -19.48
CA ASN A 209 -8.99 12.50 -19.09
C ASN A 209 -9.34 12.77 -17.62
N HIS A 210 -10.63 12.67 -17.27
CA HIS A 210 -11.09 12.71 -15.89
C HIS A 210 -10.76 11.40 -15.18
N SER A 211 -9.58 11.27 -14.58
CA SER A 211 -9.21 10.12 -13.77
C SER A 211 -8.43 10.56 -12.55
N SER A 212 -8.85 10.10 -11.38
CA SER A 212 -8.17 10.35 -10.10
C SER A 212 -7.06 9.36 -9.77
N GLY A 213 -6.93 8.25 -10.53
CA GLY A 213 -5.99 7.17 -10.24
C GLY A 213 -6.39 6.19 -9.14
N LYS A 214 -7.45 6.48 -8.36
CA LYS A 214 -7.85 5.70 -7.17
C LYS A 214 -8.07 4.21 -7.43
N MET A 215 -8.64 3.82 -8.59
CA MET A 215 -8.87 2.40 -8.89
C MET A 215 -7.54 1.65 -9.12
N GLY A 216 -6.63 2.25 -9.90
CA GLY A 216 -5.29 1.69 -10.09
C GLY A 216 -4.50 1.61 -8.79
N PHE A 217 -4.64 2.60 -7.90
CA PHE A 217 -4.03 2.55 -6.57
C PHE A 217 -4.60 1.44 -5.68
N ALA A 218 -5.92 1.24 -5.69
CA ALA A 218 -6.56 0.14 -4.97
C ALA A 218 -6.07 -1.22 -5.47
N LEU A 219 -5.95 -1.39 -6.79
CA LEU A 219 -5.39 -2.60 -7.40
C LEU A 219 -3.94 -2.83 -7.02
N ALA A 220 -3.07 -1.81 -7.17
CA ALA A 220 -1.67 -1.93 -6.81
C ALA A 220 -1.49 -2.23 -5.30
N LYS A 221 -2.26 -1.56 -4.44
CA LYS A 221 -2.26 -1.81 -2.99
C LYS A 221 -2.72 -3.23 -2.66
N ASN A 222 -3.80 -3.71 -3.26
CA ASN A 222 -4.32 -5.06 -2.98
C ASN A 222 -3.31 -6.14 -3.39
N ALA A 223 -2.73 -6.06 -4.59
CA ALA A 223 -1.71 -7.00 -5.04
C ALA A 223 -0.47 -7.01 -4.11
N MET A 224 0.00 -5.83 -3.69
CA MET A 224 1.11 -5.69 -2.74
C MET A 224 0.78 -6.30 -1.39
N LEU A 225 -0.42 -6.06 -0.86
CA LEU A 225 -0.88 -6.64 0.40
C LEU A 225 -1.00 -8.17 0.35
N ARG A 226 -1.24 -8.75 -0.82
CA ARG A 226 -1.25 -10.19 -1.09
C ARG A 226 0.14 -10.77 -1.38
N GLY A 227 1.19 -9.96 -1.29
CA GLY A 227 2.59 -10.39 -1.39
C GLY A 227 3.20 -10.36 -2.79
N ALA A 228 2.53 -9.75 -3.78
CA ALA A 228 3.09 -9.57 -5.12
C ALA A 228 4.20 -8.51 -5.14
N ASP A 229 5.14 -8.67 -6.09
CA ASP A 229 6.07 -7.62 -6.51
C ASP A 229 5.34 -6.71 -7.51
N VAL A 230 5.00 -5.49 -7.08
CA VAL A 230 4.11 -4.59 -7.82
C VAL A 230 4.87 -3.43 -8.43
N THR A 231 4.73 -3.27 -9.75
CA THR A 231 5.13 -2.07 -10.49
C THR A 231 3.89 -1.26 -10.89
N LEU A 232 3.81 -0.03 -10.39
CA LEU A 232 2.76 0.92 -10.70
C LEU A 232 3.27 1.96 -11.70
N VAL A 233 2.76 1.93 -12.93
CA VAL A 233 3.01 2.98 -13.93
C VAL A 233 1.90 4.02 -13.81
N MET A 234 2.23 5.21 -13.30
CA MET A 234 1.22 6.23 -13.00
C MET A 234 1.42 7.52 -13.78
N GLY A 235 0.33 7.97 -14.40
CA GLY A 235 0.20 9.32 -14.95
C GLY A 235 -0.22 10.32 -13.87
N LYS A 236 -0.97 11.34 -14.26
CA LYS A 236 -1.55 12.33 -13.33
C LYS A 236 -2.58 11.67 -12.41
N CYS A 237 -2.39 11.79 -11.13
CA CYS A 237 -3.29 11.33 -10.06
C CYS A 237 -3.54 12.43 -9.04
N ASP A 238 -4.64 12.30 -8.27
CA ASP A 238 -5.06 13.29 -7.27
C ASP A 238 -4.42 13.07 -5.88
N SER A 239 -3.73 11.95 -5.69
CA SER A 239 -3.11 11.56 -4.43
C SER A 239 -1.77 10.86 -4.65
N GLU A 240 -1.00 10.69 -3.57
CA GLU A 240 0.24 9.92 -3.61
C GLU A 240 -0.02 8.43 -3.82
N PRO A 241 0.92 7.71 -4.49
CA PRO A 241 0.80 6.28 -4.70
C PRO A 241 0.86 5.50 -3.38
N PRO A 242 0.33 4.26 -3.34
CA PRO A 242 0.48 3.39 -2.18
C PRO A 242 1.96 3.17 -1.84
N VAL A 243 2.26 3.13 -0.53
CA VAL A 243 3.59 2.75 -0.05
C VAL A 243 3.90 1.28 -0.38
N PHE A 244 5.17 0.91 -0.40
CA PHE A 244 5.69 -0.44 -0.74
C PHE A 244 5.43 -0.90 -2.19
N VAL A 245 5.07 0.02 -3.07
CA VAL A 245 4.85 -0.25 -4.50
C VAL A 245 5.95 0.45 -5.31
N ASN A 246 6.59 -0.28 -6.23
CA ASN A 246 7.56 0.31 -7.13
C ASN A 246 6.83 1.23 -8.14
N THR A 247 7.06 2.54 -8.07
CA THR A 247 6.30 3.53 -8.84
C THR A 247 7.13 4.15 -9.96
N VAL A 248 6.60 4.05 -11.19
CA VAL A 248 7.14 4.69 -12.40
C VAL A 248 6.20 5.83 -12.79
N LYS A 249 6.63 7.08 -12.59
CA LYS A 249 5.87 8.27 -12.97
C LYS A 249 6.06 8.56 -14.46
N VAL A 250 4.95 8.77 -15.17
CA VAL A 250 4.90 9.10 -16.60
C VAL A 250 3.98 10.29 -16.83
N GLN A 251 4.08 10.95 -17.98
CA GLN A 251 3.24 12.10 -18.29
C GLN A 251 2.31 11.82 -19.47
N SER A 252 2.85 11.47 -20.61
CA SER A 252 2.09 11.28 -21.85
C SER A 252 1.65 9.83 -22.07
N ALA A 253 0.74 9.61 -23.03
CA ALA A 253 0.37 8.29 -23.52
C ALA A 253 1.59 7.53 -24.07
N LYS A 254 2.52 8.23 -24.71
CA LYS A 254 3.76 7.64 -25.22
C LYS A 254 4.66 7.16 -24.10
N ASP A 255 4.88 7.99 -23.06
CA ASP A 255 5.70 7.59 -21.92
C ASP A 255 5.10 6.37 -21.21
N MET A 256 3.75 6.35 -21.05
CA MET A 256 3.07 5.20 -20.44
C MET A 256 3.19 3.96 -21.31
N TYR A 257 3.06 4.09 -22.62
CA TYR A 257 3.26 2.99 -23.55
C TYR A 257 4.66 2.40 -23.41
N ASP A 258 5.69 3.24 -23.51
CA ASP A 258 7.09 2.80 -23.43
C ASP A 258 7.38 2.13 -22.08
N ALA A 259 6.94 2.74 -20.97
CA ALA A 259 7.16 2.19 -19.63
C ALA A 259 6.48 0.83 -19.40
N VAL A 260 5.28 0.64 -19.95
CA VAL A 260 4.54 -0.63 -19.86
C VAL A 260 5.16 -1.70 -20.76
N ILE A 261 5.44 -1.37 -22.03
CA ILE A 261 5.93 -2.36 -23.02
C ILE A 261 7.34 -2.84 -22.69
N GLU A 262 8.21 -1.96 -22.16
CA GLU A 262 9.55 -2.33 -21.69
C GLU A 262 9.52 -3.41 -20.59
N ARG A 263 8.49 -3.40 -19.74
CA ARG A 263 8.39 -4.28 -18.57
C ARG A 263 7.49 -5.49 -18.77
N ALA A 264 6.61 -5.46 -19.78
CA ALA A 264 5.53 -6.43 -19.97
C ALA A 264 6.00 -7.88 -19.97
N ASP A 265 7.11 -8.17 -20.65
CA ASP A 265 7.60 -9.56 -20.84
C ASP A 265 8.05 -10.24 -19.53
N SER A 266 8.31 -9.43 -18.49
CA SER A 266 8.73 -9.91 -17.16
C SER A 266 7.60 -10.03 -16.14
N MET A 267 6.36 -9.67 -16.51
CA MET A 267 5.21 -9.66 -15.61
C MET A 267 4.37 -10.94 -15.74
N ASP A 268 3.79 -11.37 -14.61
CA ASP A 268 2.80 -12.45 -14.60
C ASP A 268 1.39 -11.90 -14.86
N ILE A 269 1.08 -10.73 -14.30
CA ILE A 269 -0.25 -10.10 -14.39
C ILE A 269 -0.07 -8.63 -14.78
N ILE A 270 -0.85 -8.19 -15.76
CA ILE A 270 -0.89 -6.78 -16.20
C ILE A 270 -2.31 -6.26 -16.11
N VAL A 271 -2.54 -5.24 -15.28
CA VAL A 271 -3.84 -4.59 -15.11
C VAL A 271 -3.79 -3.16 -15.65
N LYS A 272 -4.42 -2.93 -16.81
CA LYS A 272 -4.47 -1.61 -17.45
C LYS A 272 -5.69 -0.84 -16.97
N ALA A 273 -5.56 -0.09 -15.86
CA ALA A 273 -6.63 0.73 -15.27
C ALA A 273 -6.50 2.24 -15.51
N ALA A 274 -5.40 2.70 -16.12
CA ALA A 274 -5.20 4.11 -16.48
C ALA A 274 -6.15 4.60 -17.56
N ALA A 275 -6.52 5.86 -17.49
CA ALA A 275 -7.24 6.59 -18.54
C ALA A 275 -6.25 7.22 -19.51
N VAL A 276 -5.78 6.44 -20.47
CA VAL A 276 -4.84 6.86 -21.51
C VAL A 276 -5.60 7.62 -22.60
N ALA A 277 -5.05 8.73 -23.06
CA ALA A 277 -5.63 9.50 -24.18
C ALA A 277 -5.50 8.71 -25.49
N ASP A 278 -6.60 8.58 -26.24
CA ASP A 278 -6.62 7.94 -27.58
C ASP A 278 -6.07 8.88 -28.67
N TYR A 279 -6.00 10.18 -28.38
CA TYR A 279 -5.52 11.22 -29.27
C TYR A 279 -4.60 12.19 -28.53
N ARG A 280 -3.59 12.70 -29.25
CA ARG A 280 -2.67 13.75 -28.77
C ARG A 280 -2.55 14.86 -29.82
N PRO A 281 -2.16 16.11 -29.43
CA PRO A 281 -1.81 17.13 -30.42
C PRO A 281 -0.67 16.64 -31.32
N LYS A 282 -0.88 16.75 -32.64
CA LYS A 282 0.12 16.38 -33.64
C LYS A 282 1.35 17.28 -33.55
N ASN A 283 1.12 18.57 -33.28
CA ASN A 283 2.15 19.58 -33.13
C ASN A 283 2.06 20.20 -31.74
N VAL A 284 3.10 20.06 -30.94
CA VAL A 284 3.23 20.68 -29.62
C VAL A 284 4.05 21.96 -29.76
N SER A 285 3.49 23.09 -29.33
CA SER A 285 4.23 24.36 -29.34
C SER A 285 5.28 24.38 -28.23
N SER A 286 6.50 24.81 -28.55
CA SER A 286 7.57 25.05 -27.58
C SER A 286 7.36 26.29 -26.70
N GLU A 287 6.46 27.19 -27.14
CA GLU A 287 6.08 28.40 -26.40
C GLU A 287 4.58 28.46 -26.19
N LYS A 288 4.15 29.19 -25.15
CA LYS A 288 2.74 29.42 -24.87
C LYS A 288 2.06 30.07 -26.10
N VAL A 289 1.11 29.37 -26.70
CA VAL A 289 0.31 29.90 -27.83
C VAL A 289 -0.45 31.14 -27.36
N LYS A 290 -0.16 32.29 -27.97
CA LYS A 290 -0.82 33.56 -27.63
C LYS A 290 -2.27 33.54 -28.13
N LYS A 291 -3.15 34.23 -27.38
CA LYS A 291 -4.53 34.43 -27.80
C LYS A 291 -4.53 35.26 -29.11
N GLN A 292 -5.24 34.78 -30.11
CA GLN A 292 -5.50 35.48 -31.37
C GLN A 292 -7.00 35.76 -31.49
N ASP A 293 -7.37 36.70 -32.35
CA ASP A 293 -8.77 36.93 -32.68
C ASP A 293 -9.28 35.76 -33.53
N GLY A 294 -10.38 35.15 -33.07
CA GLY A 294 -11.02 34.02 -33.73
C GLY A 294 -10.89 32.68 -32.96
N ASN A 295 -11.33 31.62 -33.60
CA ASN A 295 -11.33 30.25 -33.03
C ASN A 295 -9.94 29.61 -33.22
N MET A 296 -9.54 28.81 -32.19
CA MET A 296 -8.33 27.98 -32.25
C MET A 296 -8.72 26.54 -32.60
N SER A 297 -8.05 25.94 -33.59
CA SER A 297 -8.15 24.53 -33.92
C SER A 297 -6.86 23.82 -33.53
N ILE A 298 -6.97 22.60 -32.98
CA ILE A 298 -5.85 21.74 -32.67
C ILE A 298 -6.00 20.46 -33.49
N GLU A 299 -5.02 20.20 -34.34
CA GLU A 299 -4.95 18.94 -35.08
C GLU A 299 -4.50 17.83 -34.12
N LEU A 300 -5.28 16.74 -34.09
CA LEU A 300 -5.01 15.58 -33.25
C LEU A 300 -4.58 14.38 -34.07
N GLU A 301 -3.66 13.60 -33.57
CA GLU A 301 -3.27 12.27 -34.07
C GLU A 301 -3.54 11.18 -33.06
N ARG A 302 -3.68 9.93 -33.53
CA ARG A 302 -3.89 8.77 -32.63
C ARG A 302 -2.62 8.44 -31.85
N THR A 303 -2.82 8.02 -30.61
CA THR A 303 -1.77 7.45 -29.76
C THR A 303 -1.63 5.94 -29.97
N ASP A 304 -0.54 5.37 -29.51
CA ASP A 304 -0.30 3.93 -29.52
C ASP A 304 -1.25 3.21 -28.54
N ASP A 305 -1.81 2.09 -28.97
CA ASP A 305 -2.74 1.30 -28.18
C ASP A 305 -2.01 0.26 -27.33
N ILE A 306 -1.77 0.61 -26.07
CA ILE A 306 -1.05 -0.25 -25.12
C ILE A 306 -1.69 -1.63 -25.02
N LEU A 307 -3.04 -1.70 -24.87
CA LEU A 307 -3.73 -2.96 -24.65
C LEU A 307 -3.67 -3.88 -25.88
N LYS A 308 -3.74 -3.28 -27.07
CA LYS A 308 -3.57 -4.01 -28.32
C LYS A 308 -2.17 -4.60 -28.44
N THR A 309 -1.14 -3.80 -28.20
CA THR A 309 0.25 -4.24 -28.27
C THR A 309 0.56 -5.33 -27.24
N LEU A 310 0.03 -5.21 -26.01
CA LEU A 310 0.15 -6.26 -25.00
C LEU A 310 -0.48 -7.57 -25.45
N GLY A 311 -1.68 -7.53 -26.03
CA GLY A 311 -2.36 -8.72 -26.53
C GLY A 311 -1.65 -9.38 -27.72
N GLU A 312 -1.04 -8.59 -28.62
CA GLU A 312 -0.23 -9.09 -29.74
C GLU A 312 1.09 -9.74 -29.28
N ARG A 313 1.67 -9.23 -28.20
CA ARG A 313 2.94 -9.72 -27.61
C ARG A 313 2.76 -10.74 -26.50
N LYS A 314 1.52 -11.08 -26.17
CA LYS A 314 1.18 -11.94 -25.03
C LYS A 314 1.90 -13.28 -25.10
N ASN A 315 2.61 -13.61 -24.01
CA ASN A 315 3.33 -14.86 -23.85
C ASN A 315 3.21 -15.37 -22.39
N GLY A 316 2.00 -15.82 -22.02
CA GLY A 316 1.70 -16.38 -20.70
C GLY A 316 1.23 -15.37 -19.65
N GLN A 317 1.35 -14.06 -19.88
CA GLN A 317 0.84 -13.05 -18.94
C GLN A 317 -0.69 -13.05 -18.89
N PHE A 318 -1.27 -12.83 -17.71
CA PHE A 318 -2.68 -12.53 -17.56
C PHE A 318 -2.92 -11.02 -17.82
N ILE A 319 -3.69 -10.68 -18.83
CA ILE A 319 -3.94 -9.29 -19.23
C ILE A 319 -5.37 -8.89 -18.89
N CYS A 320 -5.52 -7.93 -17.97
CA CYS A 320 -6.78 -7.32 -17.58
C CYS A 320 -6.86 -5.87 -18.07
N GLY A 321 -7.87 -5.56 -18.88
CA GLY A 321 -8.18 -4.19 -19.30
C GLY A 321 -9.38 -3.61 -18.59
N PHE A 322 -9.46 -2.28 -18.51
CA PHE A 322 -10.66 -1.58 -18.07
C PHE A 322 -11.40 -1.01 -19.30
N SER A 323 -12.71 -1.07 -19.24
CA SER A 323 -13.61 -0.46 -20.21
C SER A 323 -14.59 0.46 -19.51
N MET A 324 -14.79 1.63 -20.09
CA MET A 324 -15.71 2.63 -19.57
C MET A 324 -16.64 3.02 -20.71
N GLU A 325 -17.89 2.65 -20.61
CA GLU A 325 -18.88 2.76 -21.66
C GLU A 325 -20.11 3.52 -21.17
N THR A 326 -20.75 4.22 -22.06
CA THR A 326 -22.02 4.92 -21.79
C THR A 326 -23.21 4.20 -22.41
N GLU A 327 -22.99 3.36 -23.43
CA GLU A 327 -24.00 2.60 -24.16
C GLU A 327 -23.46 1.24 -24.59
N ASN A 328 -24.34 0.22 -24.62
CA ASN A 328 -24.01 -1.15 -25.05
C ASN A 328 -22.74 -1.72 -24.37
N MET A 329 -22.60 -1.44 -23.06
CA MET A 329 -21.38 -1.72 -22.28
C MET A 329 -20.89 -3.16 -22.44
N LEU A 330 -21.77 -4.14 -22.30
CA LEU A 330 -21.40 -5.57 -22.37
C LEU A 330 -20.89 -5.96 -23.77
N GLU A 331 -21.63 -5.58 -24.81
CA GLU A 331 -21.26 -5.91 -26.19
C GLU A 331 -19.93 -5.27 -26.60
N ASN A 332 -19.76 -3.97 -26.29
CA ASN A 332 -18.51 -3.25 -26.57
C ASN A 332 -17.33 -3.83 -25.82
N SER A 333 -17.54 -4.20 -24.54
CA SER A 333 -16.48 -4.79 -23.71
C SER A 333 -16.10 -6.20 -24.17
N ARG A 334 -17.05 -7.03 -24.63
CA ARG A 334 -16.77 -8.34 -25.25
C ARG A 334 -15.97 -8.20 -26.54
N LYS A 335 -16.38 -7.28 -27.43
CA LYS A 335 -15.61 -6.97 -28.67
C LYS A 335 -14.19 -6.51 -28.33
N LYS A 336 -14.03 -5.71 -27.27
CA LYS A 336 -12.72 -5.24 -26.80
C LYS A 336 -11.86 -6.39 -26.27
N LEU A 337 -12.44 -7.30 -25.48
CA LEU A 337 -11.77 -8.50 -24.98
C LEU A 337 -11.14 -9.31 -26.13
N GLU A 338 -11.95 -9.65 -27.13
CA GLU A 338 -11.53 -10.45 -28.28
C GLU A 338 -10.51 -9.70 -29.16
N LYS A 339 -10.83 -8.45 -29.55
CA LYS A 339 -9.98 -7.65 -30.45
C LYS A 339 -8.60 -7.35 -29.85
N LYS A 340 -8.51 -7.25 -28.51
CA LYS A 340 -7.27 -6.93 -27.79
C LYS A 340 -6.58 -8.16 -27.20
N ASN A 341 -7.12 -9.36 -27.43
CA ASN A 341 -6.59 -10.63 -26.89
C ASN A 341 -6.32 -10.57 -25.37
N CYS A 342 -7.28 -9.96 -24.62
CA CYS A 342 -7.22 -9.88 -23.16
C CYS A 342 -7.85 -11.11 -22.54
N ASP A 343 -7.45 -11.44 -21.29
CA ASP A 343 -8.08 -12.51 -20.50
C ASP A 343 -9.33 -11.99 -19.79
N MET A 344 -9.32 -10.70 -19.45
CA MET A 344 -10.39 -10.08 -18.67
C MET A 344 -10.57 -8.61 -19.05
N ILE A 345 -11.82 -8.17 -19.09
CA ILE A 345 -12.20 -6.76 -19.11
C ILE A 345 -13.06 -6.46 -17.88
N VAL A 346 -12.71 -5.42 -17.14
CA VAL A 346 -13.51 -4.85 -16.08
C VAL A 346 -14.27 -3.66 -16.65
N ALA A 347 -15.58 -3.85 -16.85
CA ALA A 347 -16.44 -2.86 -17.47
C ALA A 347 -17.15 -2.00 -16.41
N ASN A 348 -17.15 -0.69 -16.62
CA ASN A 348 -17.78 0.30 -15.74
C ASN A 348 -18.81 1.12 -16.51
N ASN A 349 -20.03 1.26 -15.97
CA ASN A 349 -21.10 2.06 -16.56
C ASN A 349 -21.18 3.44 -15.89
N LEU A 350 -20.79 4.49 -16.62
CA LEU A 350 -20.79 5.87 -16.13
C LEU A 350 -22.18 6.43 -15.78
N LYS A 351 -23.27 5.81 -16.31
CA LYS A 351 -24.64 6.27 -16.05
C LYS A 351 -25.20 5.81 -14.70
N GLN A 352 -24.52 4.87 -14.00
CA GLN A 352 -24.95 4.39 -12.68
C GLN A 352 -24.41 5.29 -11.56
N ASP A 353 -25.30 5.70 -10.66
CA ASP A 353 -24.91 6.51 -9.50
C ASP A 353 -23.97 5.71 -8.56
N GLY A 354 -22.80 6.27 -8.30
CA GLY A 354 -21.73 5.61 -7.54
C GLY A 354 -20.71 4.81 -8.38
N ALA A 355 -20.91 4.72 -9.70
CA ALA A 355 -19.93 4.24 -10.66
C ALA A 355 -19.30 5.45 -11.36
N GLY A 356 -18.01 5.69 -11.22
CA GLY A 356 -17.38 6.82 -11.93
C GLY A 356 -16.06 7.29 -11.37
N PHE A 357 -15.56 8.39 -11.98
CA PHE A 357 -14.32 9.03 -11.59
C PHE A 357 -14.46 9.76 -10.25
N GLY A 358 -13.41 9.82 -9.47
CA GLY A 358 -13.31 10.63 -8.24
C GLY A 358 -13.92 10.02 -6.98
N GLY A 359 -15.01 9.24 -7.06
CA GLY A 359 -15.64 8.56 -5.92
C GLY A 359 -14.74 7.47 -5.30
N ASN A 360 -15.11 7.02 -4.07
CA ASN A 360 -14.43 5.93 -3.39
C ASN A 360 -15.10 4.56 -3.63
N THR A 361 -16.28 4.55 -4.28
CA THR A 361 -17.01 3.34 -4.66
C THR A 361 -16.94 3.09 -6.16
N ASN A 362 -17.29 1.86 -6.56
CA ASN A 362 -17.48 1.50 -7.96
C ASN A 362 -18.54 0.41 -8.11
N ILE A 363 -19.10 0.29 -9.32
CA ILE A 363 -19.98 -0.78 -9.77
C ILE A 363 -19.37 -1.28 -11.07
N VAL A 364 -18.93 -2.52 -11.12
CA VAL A 364 -18.25 -3.07 -12.29
C VAL A 364 -18.81 -4.43 -12.67
N THR A 365 -18.66 -4.77 -13.96
CA THR A 365 -18.90 -6.12 -14.45
C THR A 365 -17.57 -6.71 -14.92
N ILE A 366 -17.20 -7.85 -14.37
CA ILE A 366 -16.04 -8.63 -14.81
C ILE A 366 -16.48 -9.48 -16.00
N ILE A 367 -15.77 -9.37 -17.11
CA ILE A 367 -16.06 -10.07 -18.36
C ILE A 367 -14.81 -10.83 -18.78
N THR A 368 -14.96 -12.14 -18.96
CA THR A 368 -13.95 -13.02 -19.58
C THR A 368 -14.54 -13.66 -20.83
N LYS A 369 -13.80 -14.57 -21.43
CA LYS A 369 -14.31 -15.35 -22.59
C LYS A 369 -15.54 -16.18 -22.21
N ASP A 370 -15.51 -16.75 -21.00
CA ASP A 370 -16.50 -17.75 -20.56
C ASP A 370 -17.49 -17.21 -19.52
N ASP A 371 -17.13 -16.13 -18.79
CA ASP A 371 -17.91 -15.62 -17.68
C ASP A 371 -18.24 -14.14 -17.77
N GLU A 372 -19.35 -13.81 -17.11
CA GLU A 372 -19.80 -12.44 -16.88
C GLU A 372 -20.33 -12.32 -15.47
N VAL A 373 -19.65 -11.56 -14.62
CA VAL A 373 -19.97 -11.40 -13.20
C VAL A 373 -20.16 -9.93 -12.89
N GLN A 374 -21.38 -9.51 -12.57
CA GLN A 374 -21.69 -8.17 -12.11
C GLN A 374 -21.44 -8.09 -10.60
N LEU A 375 -20.62 -7.13 -10.18
CA LEU A 375 -20.41 -6.80 -8.78
C LEU A 375 -21.39 -5.71 -8.32
N GLU A 376 -21.85 -5.83 -7.08
CA GLU A 376 -22.64 -4.80 -6.45
C GLU A 376 -21.80 -3.52 -6.18
N LYS A 377 -22.48 -2.43 -5.76
CA LYS A 377 -21.78 -1.21 -5.35
C LYS A 377 -20.93 -1.49 -4.12
N MET A 378 -19.62 -1.34 -4.25
CA MET A 378 -18.66 -1.54 -3.16
C MET A 378 -17.51 -0.54 -3.26
N THR A 379 -16.64 -0.49 -2.27
CA THR A 379 -15.44 0.35 -2.30
C THR A 379 -14.48 -0.11 -3.39
N LYS A 380 -13.62 0.78 -3.87
CA LYS A 380 -12.58 0.44 -4.86
C LYS A 380 -11.59 -0.59 -4.33
N ASP A 381 -11.35 -0.62 -3.03
CA ASP A 381 -10.51 -1.63 -2.37
C ASP A 381 -11.17 -3.02 -2.44
N GLU A 382 -12.48 -3.12 -2.17
CA GLU A 382 -13.24 -4.37 -2.30
C GLU A 382 -13.35 -4.80 -3.77
N VAL A 383 -13.53 -3.87 -4.71
CA VAL A 383 -13.48 -4.19 -6.16
C VAL A 383 -12.13 -4.78 -6.55
N ALA A 384 -11.02 -4.18 -6.07
CA ALA A 384 -9.68 -4.68 -6.33
C ALA A 384 -9.46 -6.10 -5.79
N GLU A 385 -9.95 -6.37 -4.58
CA GLU A 385 -9.95 -7.71 -3.96
C GLU A 385 -10.70 -8.72 -4.86
N LYS A 386 -11.93 -8.42 -5.27
CA LYS A 386 -12.73 -9.28 -6.14
C LYS A 386 -12.08 -9.54 -7.51
N ILE A 387 -11.41 -8.53 -8.07
CA ILE A 387 -10.68 -8.67 -9.34
C ILE A 387 -9.53 -9.67 -9.18
N PHE A 388 -8.73 -9.57 -8.12
CA PHE A 388 -7.62 -10.51 -7.90
C PHE A 388 -8.09 -11.89 -7.46
N ASP A 389 -9.17 -12.00 -6.65
CA ASP A 389 -9.80 -13.29 -6.36
C ASP A 389 -10.20 -14.01 -7.66
N PHE A 390 -10.78 -13.28 -8.59
CA PHE A 390 -11.18 -13.83 -9.87
C PHE A 390 -9.96 -14.22 -10.74
N ILE A 391 -8.91 -13.39 -10.77
CA ILE A 391 -7.68 -13.70 -11.51
C ILE A 391 -7.01 -14.97 -10.98
N LEU A 392 -6.92 -15.11 -9.65
CA LEU A 392 -6.25 -16.24 -9.00
C LEU A 392 -7.05 -17.55 -9.06
N SER A 393 -8.34 -17.50 -9.34
CA SER A 393 -9.18 -18.68 -9.53
C SER A 393 -9.03 -19.34 -10.90
N ARG A 394 -8.22 -18.74 -11.79
CA ARG A 394 -7.96 -19.19 -13.18
C ARG A 394 -6.58 -19.76 -13.34
#